data_b244127d09238d7ae63d8c13ebf51b22
#
_entry.id   b244127d09238d7ae63d8c13ebf51b22
#
_cell.length_a   1.000
_cell.length_b   1.000
_cell.length_c   1.000
_cell.angle_alpha   90.00
_cell.angle_beta   90.00
_cell.angle_gamma   90.00
#
_symmetry.space_group_name_H-M   'P 1'
#
loop_
_entity.id
_entity.type
_entity.pdbx_description
1 polymer ?
#
loop_
_entity_poly.entity_id
_entity_poly.type
_entity_poly.pdbx_seq_one_letter_code
_entity_poly.pdbx_strand_id
1 'polypeptide(L)' 'MKMKATEIRKMSAAELETKLGDLKKDLFQLRLQHATNQLDNPVKIAEVKKDIARVKTIIRELELAGR' A
#
# COMPACT_ATOMS: atom_id res chain seq x y z
N MET A 1 2.36 0.41 10.04
CA MET A 1 3.54 -0.38 9.69
C MET A 1 4.22 0.21 8.46
N LYS A 2 5.49 0.52 8.56
CA LYS A 2 6.21 1.10 7.42
C LYS A 2 6.85 0.00 6.59
N MET A 3 6.55 -0.02 5.30
CA MET A 3 7.18 -0.95 4.37
C MET A 3 8.44 -0.32 3.81
N LYS A 4 9.55 -1.03 3.93
CA LYS A 4 10.81 -0.58 3.34
C LYS A 4 10.86 -0.97 1.88
N ALA A 5 11.37 -0.09 1.02
CA ALA A 5 11.48 -0.37 -0.40
C ALA A 5 12.29 -1.64 -0.69
N THR A 6 13.32 -1.91 0.11
CA THR A 6 14.13 -3.12 -0.04
C THR A 6 13.32 -4.40 0.18
N GLU A 7 12.40 -4.39 1.13
CA GLU A 7 11.54 -5.54 1.39
C GLU A 7 10.54 -5.74 0.26
N ILE A 8 9.96 -4.66 -0.22
CA ILE A 8 9.00 -4.70 -1.33
C ILE A 8 9.68 -5.25 -2.59
N ARG A 9 10.90 -4.84 -2.87
CA ARG A 9 11.64 -5.29 -4.05
C ARG A 9 11.98 -6.78 -4.03
N LYS A 10 12.00 -7.40 -2.86
CA LYS A 10 12.23 -8.84 -2.73
C LYS A 10 11.00 -9.67 -3.05
N MET A 11 9.83 -9.05 -3.09
CA MET A 11 8.58 -9.74 -3.37
C MET A 11 8.40 -10.02 -4.85
N SER A 12 7.74 -11.12 -5.18
CA SER A 12 7.36 -11.43 -6.56
C SER A 12 6.21 -10.51 -6.98
N ALA A 13 5.96 -10.43 -8.30
CA ALA A 13 4.86 -9.61 -8.83
C ALA A 13 3.51 -10.03 -8.23
N ALA A 14 3.27 -11.33 -8.10
CA ALA A 14 2.02 -11.84 -7.50
C ALA A 14 1.88 -11.43 -6.05
N GLU A 15 2.97 -11.50 -5.28
CA GLU A 15 2.97 -11.07 -3.88
C GLU A 15 2.70 -9.57 -3.75
N LEU A 16 3.29 -8.78 -4.64
CA LEU A 16 3.09 -7.33 -4.66
C LEU A 16 1.63 -6.98 -4.97
N GLU A 17 1.01 -7.67 -5.92
CA GLU A 17 -0.39 -7.45 -6.25
C GLU A 17 -1.30 -7.80 -5.06
N THR A 18 -1.02 -8.90 -4.38
CA THR A 18 -1.75 -9.29 -3.18
C THR A 18 -1.58 -8.24 -2.09
N LYS A 19 -0.36 -7.78 -1.87
CA LYS A 19 -0.08 -6.73 -0.89
C LYS A 19 -0.81 -5.44 -1.22
N LEU A 20 -0.82 -5.07 -2.50
CA LEU A 20 -1.54 -3.88 -2.95
C LEU A 20 -3.03 -3.99 -2.67
N GLY A 21 -3.63 -5.16 -2.92
CA GLY A 21 -5.03 -5.41 -2.62
C GLY A 21 -5.33 -5.26 -1.13
N ASP A 22 -4.47 -5.81 -0.28
CA ASP A 22 -4.62 -5.69 1.18
C ASP A 22 -4.52 -4.24 1.64
N LEU A 23 -3.57 -3.49 1.10
CA LEU A 23 -3.42 -2.08 1.44
C LEU A 23 -4.62 -1.25 1.00
N LYS A 24 -5.20 -1.56 -0.15
CA LYS A 24 -6.41 -0.88 -0.61
C LYS A 24 -7.60 -1.17 0.30
N LYS A 25 -7.72 -2.40 0.78
CA LYS A 25 -8.77 -2.76 1.76
C LYS A 25 -8.59 -2.00 3.06
N ASP A 26 -7.35 -1.91 3.55
CA ASP A 26 -7.04 -1.16 4.76
C ASP A 26 -7.39 0.31 4.59
N LEU A 27 -7.04 0.88 3.45
CA LEU A 27 -7.36 2.28 3.15
C LEU A 27 -8.87 2.51 3.15
N PHE A 28 -9.62 1.60 2.55
CA PHE A 28 -11.08 1.69 2.51
C PHE A 28 -11.66 1.67 3.93
N GLN A 29 -11.19 0.75 4.77
CA GLN A 29 -11.64 0.67 6.16
C GLN A 29 -11.29 1.93 6.96
N LEU A 30 -10.09 2.46 6.78
CA LEU A 30 -9.66 3.67 7.47
C LEU A 30 -10.50 4.87 7.05
N ARG A 31 -10.81 4.99 5.76
CA ARG A 31 -11.68 6.05 5.26
C ARG A 31 -13.08 5.94 5.82
N LEU A 32 -13.60 4.72 5.93
CA LEU A 32 -14.92 4.49 6.50
C LEU A 32 -14.95 4.87 7.97
N GLN A 33 -13.92 4.47 8.74
CA GLN A 33 -13.80 4.85 10.15
C GLN A 33 -13.72 6.36 10.32
N HIS A 34 -12.96 7.02 9.47
CA HIS A 34 -12.83 8.47 9.51
C HIS A 34 -14.18 9.16 9.22
N ALA A 35 -14.91 8.65 8.24
CA ALA A 35 -16.22 9.20 7.87
C ALA A 35 -17.25 9.06 8.99
N THR A 36 -17.12 8.01 9.83
CA THR A 36 -18.02 7.79 10.96
C THR A 36 -17.49 8.37 12.28
N ASN A 37 -16.43 9.15 12.22
CA ASN A 37 -15.78 9.76 13.38
C ASN A 37 -15.22 8.76 14.39
N GLN A 38 -14.92 7.54 13.94
CA GLN A 38 -14.32 6.51 14.78
C GLN A 38 -12.80 6.54 14.74
N LEU A 39 -12.23 7.30 13.83
CA LEU A 39 -10.78 7.41 13.66
C LEU A 39 -10.33 8.80 14.12
N ASP A 40 -9.56 8.82 15.21
CA ASP A 40 -9.07 10.08 15.79
C ASP A 40 -7.89 10.67 15.02
N ASN A 41 -7.12 9.83 14.34
CA ASN A 41 -5.89 10.27 13.71
C ASN A 41 -5.85 9.90 12.23
N PRO A 42 -6.03 10.90 11.32
CA PRO A 42 -5.99 10.64 9.88
C PRO A 42 -4.60 10.35 9.32
N VAL A 43 -3.55 10.44 10.14
CA VAL A 43 -2.18 10.14 9.71
C VAL A 43 -2.06 8.72 9.17
N LYS A 44 -2.80 7.76 9.73
CA LYS A 44 -2.79 6.39 9.24
C LYS A 44 -3.25 6.29 7.79
N ILE A 45 -4.22 7.09 7.39
CA ILE A 45 -4.69 7.14 6.01
C ILE A 45 -3.56 7.58 5.09
N ALA A 46 -2.82 8.61 5.47
CA ALA A 46 -1.69 9.10 4.70
C ALA A 46 -0.58 8.06 4.60
N GLU A 47 -0.29 7.34 5.68
CA GLU A 47 0.73 6.29 5.69
C GLU A 47 0.37 5.15 4.75
N VAL A 48 -0.88 4.69 4.79
CA VAL A 48 -1.35 3.61 3.91
C VAL A 48 -1.29 4.05 2.45
N LYS A 49 -1.67 5.29 2.15
CA LYS A 49 -1.55 5.84 0.79
C LYS A 49 -0.11 5.82 0.29
N LYS A 50 0.85 6.18 1.15
CA LYS A 50 2.27 6.14 0.81
C LYS A 50 2.73 4.71 0.52
N ASP A 51 2.30 3.76 1.34
CA ASP A 51 2.64 2.36 1.12
C ASP A 51 2.07 1.85 -0.20
N ILE A 52 0.81 2.19 -0.51
CA ILE A 52 0.20 1.85 -1.80
C ILE A 52 1.02 2.42 -2.95
N ALA A 53 1.43 3.67 -2.86
CA ALA A 53 2.23 4.32 -3.89
C ALA A 53 3.58 3.62 -4.07
N ARG A 54 4.23 3.22 -2.99
CA ARG A 54 5.50 2.49 -3.04
C ARG A 54 5.33 1.15 -3.72
N VAL A 55 4.31 0.39 -3.35
CA VAL A 55 4.05 -0.92 -3.97
C VAL A 55 3.77 -0.77 -5.46
N LYS A 56 2.94 0.19 -5.84
CA LYS A 56 2.65 0.48 -7.25
C LYS A 56 3.90 0.83 -8.02
N THR A 57 4.77 1.66 -7.44
CA THR A 57 6.02 2.06 -8.07
C THR A 57 6.92 0.85 -8.32
N ILE A 58 7.06 -0.03 -7.34
CA ILE A 58 7.88 -1.23 -7.48
C ILE A 58 7.29 -2.18 -8.53
N ILE A 59 5.97 -2.36 -8.55
CA ILE A 59 5.32 -3.17 -9.58
C ILE A 59 5.64 -2.62 -10.96
N ARG A 60 5.56 -1.31 -11.12
CA ARG A 60 5.88 -0.66 -12.40
C ARG A 60 7.33 -0.87 -12.80
N GLU A 61 8.26 -0.74 -11.84
CA GLU A 61 9.68 -0.99 -12.07
C GLU A 61 9.91 -2.42 -12.56
N LEU A 62 9.24 -3.40 -11.94
CA LEU A 62 9.35 -4.80 -12.34
C LEU A 62 8.80 -5.03 -13.75
N GLU A 63 7.68 -4.40 -14.09
CA GLU A 63 7.11 -4.50 -15.43
C GLU A 63 8.06 -3.94 -16.48
N LEU A 64 8.71 -2.82 -16.19
CA LEU A 64 9.66 -2.19 -17.10
C LEU A 64 10.95 -2.98 -17.21
N ALA A 65 11.44 -3.53 -16.10
CA ALA A 65 12.68 -4.30 -16.05
C ALA A 65 12.53 -5.70 -16.63
N GLY A 66 11.33 -6.26 -16.54
CA GLY A 66 11.06 -7.62 -17.02
C GLY A 66 10.86 -7.75 -18.52
N ARG A 67 11.02 -6.69 -19.26
CA ARG A 67 10.82 -6.68 -20.72
C ARG A 67 12.10 -6.71 -21.52
#